data_0255446e7d49841e24ba0494eb0d9a3b
#
_entry.id   0255446e7d49841e24ba0494eb0d9a3b
#
_cell.length_a   1.000
_cell.length_b   1.000
_cell.length_c   1.000
_cell.angle_alpha   90.00
_cell.angle_beta   90.00
_cell.angle_gamma   90.00
#
_symmetry.space_group_name_H-M   'P 1'
#
loop_
_entity.id
_entity.type
_entity.pdbx_description
1 polymer ?
#
loop_
_entity_poly.entity_id
_entity_poly.type
_entity_poly.pdbx_seq_one_letter_code
_entity_poly.pdbx_strand_id
1 'polypeptide(L)'
;MKRKFINNLNWIIIGKLIQMLLGFIVGIYSTRYLGPLNYGIINYTASYISFFSVLVNLGIDNYIMKELIDYKDNQGEVLGSGIALRILSSLLAIIGLYGILMITDKNDPVIQTVGFLQSLNLLFGSVNLISYWYQMQLKSKTTSIITTIGYAIMSVYKIYI
;
A
#
# COMPACT_ATOMS: atom_id res chain seq x y z
N MET A 1 7.36 -29.86 -4.84
CA MET A 1 7.59 -28.46 -4.40
C MET A 1 7.53 -27.46 -5.55
N LYS A 2 8.26 -27.65 -6.67
CA LYS A 2 8.31 -26.69 -7.81
C LYS A 2 6.93 -26.29 -8.35
N ARG A 3 6.00 -27.24 -8.54
CA ARG A 3 4.65 -26.97 -9.09
C ARG A 3 3.79 -26.09 -8.16
N LYS A 4 3.89 -26.28 -6.84
CA LYS A 4 3.18 -25.42 -5.86
C LYS A 4 3.75 -24.00 -5.84
N PHE A 5 5.05 -23.88 -5.95
CA PHE A 5 5.75 -22.58 -6.01
C PHE A 5 5.36 -21.80 -7.27
N ILE A 6 5.42 -22.43 -8.45
CA ILE A 6 5.03 -21.80 -9.72
C ILE A 6 3.56 -21.38 -9.69
N ASN A 7 2.68 -22.23 -9.17
CA ASN A 7 1.25 -21.89 -9.06
C ASN A 7 1.01 -20.71 -8.12
N ASN A 8 1.77 -20.63 -7.05
CA ASN A 8 1.73 -19.50 -6.10
C ASN A 8 2.19 -18.17 -6.74
N LEU A 9 3.28 -18.22 -7.52
CA LEU A 9 3.76 -17.07 -8.29
C LEU A 9 2.75 -16.60 -9.33
N ASN A 10 2.14 -17.54 -10.07
CA ASN A 10 1.14 -17.20 -11.08
C ASN A 10 -0.05 -16.43 -10.49
N TRP A 11 -0.54 -16.83 -9.31
CA TRP A 11 -1.61 -16.10 -8.62
C TRP A 11 -1.22 -14.67 -8.26
N ILE A 12 0.01 -14.46 -7.80
CA ILE A 12 0.53 -13.11 -7.48
C ILE A 12 0.59 -12.25 -8.75
N ILE A 13 1.14 -12.81 -9.82
CA ILE A 13 1.32 -12.08 -11.10
C ILE A 13 -0.04 -11.72 -11.70
N ILE A 14 -0.94 -12.69 -11.81
CA ILE A 14 -2.30 -12.48 -12.37
C ILE A 14 -3.05 -11.44 -11.54
N GLY A 15 -3.02 -11.55 -10.20
CA GLY A 15 -3.65 -10.57 -9.33
C GLY A 15 -3.12 -9.14 -9.55
N LYS A 16 -1.80 -8.99 -9.66
CA LYS A 16 -1.17 -7.69 -9.94
C LYS A 16 -1.52 -7.14 -11.32
N LEU A 17 -1.56 -7.99 -12.35
CA LEU A 17 -1.96 -7.58 -13.69
C LEU A 17 -3.40 -7.06 -13.73
N ILE A 18 -4.33 -7.76 -13.08
CA ILE A 18 -5.73 -7.33 -12.98
C ILE A 18 -5.81 -5.99 -12.24
N GLN A 19 -5.13 -5.83 -11.11
CA GLN A 19 -5.11 -4.57 -10.36
C GLN A 19 -4.52 -3.42 -11.19
N MET A 20 -3.47 -3.68 -11.97
CA MET A 20 -2.85 -2.70 -12.86
C MET A 20 -3.82 -2.24 -13.96
N LEU A 21 -4.54 -3.16 -14.60
CA LEU A 21 -5.55 -2.85 -15.61
C LEU A 21 -6.72 -2.04 -15.01
N LEU A 22 -7.22 -2.46 -13.85
CA LEU A 22 -8.26 -1.71 -13.13
C LEU A 22 -7.77 -0.31 -12.75
N GLY A 23 -6.56 -0.18 -12.24
CA GLY A 23 -5.95 1.10 -11.90
C GLY A 23 -5.81 2.03 -13.10
N PHE A 24 -5.44 1.49 -14.25
CA PHE A 24 -5.36 2.25 -15.50
C PHE A 24 -6.74 2.79 -15.94
N ILE A 25 -7.76 1.93 -15.93
CA ILE A 25 -9.14 2.33 -16.26
C ILE A 25 -9.62 3.42 -15.30
N VAL A 26 -9.50 3.19 -13.99
CA VAL A 26 -9.89 4.17 -12.96
C VAL A 26 -9.12 5.48 -13.13
N GLY A 27 -7.82 5.42 -13.43
CA GLY A 27 -7.00 6.60 -13.67
C GLY A 27 -7.53 7.47 -14.80
N ILE A 28 -7.91 6.86 -15.94
CA ILE A 28 -8.49 7.59 -17.09
C ILE A 28 -9.80 8.26 -16.69
N TYR A 29 -10.71 7.53 -16.04
CA TYR A 29 -11.99 8.09 -15.60
C TYR A 29 -11.80 9.20 -14.58
N SER A 30 -10.95 8.99 -13.58
CA SER A 30 -10.65 10.00 -12.55
C SER A 30 -10.07 11.28 -13.17
N THR A 31 -9.16 11.16 -14.13
CA THR A 31 -8.56 12.32 -14.79
C THR A 31 -9.61 13.12 -15.57
N ARG A 32 -10.53 12.43 -16.25
CA ARG A 32 -11.62 13.08 -17.00
C ARG A 32 -12.63 13.78 -16.09
N TYR A 33 -12.96 13.16 -14.97
CA TYR A 33 -13.97 13.68 -14.03
C TYR A 33 -13.43 14.84 -13.19
N LEU A 34 -12.26 14.68 -12.62
CA LEU A 34 -11.65 15.67 -11.71
C LEU A 34 -11.01 16.85 -12.48
N GLY A 35 -10.71 16.65 -13.76
CA GLY A 35 -9.91 17.56 -14.54
C GLY A 35 -8.42 17.48 -14.23
N PRO A 36 -7.56 18.06 -15.10
CA PRO A 36 -6.11 17.89 -14.99
C PRO A 36 -5.52 18.54 -13.74
N LEU A 37 -6.12 19.63 -13.25
CA LEU A 37 -5.62 20.36 -12.08
C LEU A 37 -5.82 19.54 -10.79
N ASN A 38 -7.05 19.09 -10.51
CA ASN A 38 -7.34 18.33 -9.29
C ASN A 38 -6.66 16.96 -9.30
N TYR A 39 -6.62 16.30 -10.48
CA TYR A 39 -5.89 15.06 -10.62
C TYR A 39 -4.37 15.25 -10.46
N GLY A 40 -3.87 16.41 -10.88
CA GLY A 40 -2.49 16.84 -10.63
C GLY A 40 -2.17 16.95 -9.15
N ILE A 41 -3.04 17.56 -8.35
CA ILE A 41 -2.89 17.67 -6.89
C ILE A 41 -2.80 16.29 -6.24
N ILE A 42 -3.69 15.35 -6.64
CA ILE A 42 -3.68 13.97 -6.13
C ILE A 42 -2.36 13.28 -6.43
N ASN A 43 -1.84 13.39 -7.65
CA ASN A 43 -0.56 12.77 -8.03
C ASN A 43 0.64 13.46 -7.38
N TYR A 44 0.59 14.77 -7.21
CA TYR A 44 1.62 15.53 -6.52
C TYR A 44 1.77 15.07 -5.08
N THR A 45 0.67 15.02 -4.34
CA THR A 45 0.69 14.52 -2.94
C THR A 45 1.04 13.03 -2.86
N ALA A 46 0.59 12.22 -3.82
CA ALA A 46 0.96 10.80 -3.91
C ALA A 46 2.46 10.59 -4.11
N SER A 47 3.16 11.52 -4.78
CA SER A 47 4.62 11.45 -4.94
C SER A 47 5.35 11.58 -3.60
N TYR A 48 4.91 12.48 -2.72
CA TYR A 48 5.45 12.58 -1.36
C TYR A 48 5.20 11.30 -0.57
N ILE A 49 3.99 10.75 -0.65
CA ILE A 49 3.64 9.52 0.05
C ILE A 49 4.50 8.35 -0.45
N SER A 50 4.76 8.27 -1.75
CA SER A 50 5.64 7.25 -2.32
C SER A 50 7.06 7.35 -1.76
N PHE A 51 7.59 8.56 -1.63
CA PHE A 51 8.90 8.81 -1.02
C PHE A 51 8.92 8.37 0.45
N PHE A 52 7.95 8.82 1.25
CA PHE A 52 7.86 8.44 2.65
C PHE A 52 7.57 6.95 2.85
N SER A 53 6.84 6.30 1.95
CA SER A 53 6.58 4.86 2.02
C SER A 53 7.87 4.04 1.93
N VAL A 54 8.86 4.49 1.15
CA VAL A 54 10.19 3.86 1.11
C VAL A 54 10.87 3.95 2.47
N LEU A 55 10.80 5.11 3.13
CA LEU A 55 11.37 5.31 4.47
C LEU A 55 10.67 4.46 5.53
N VAL A 56 9.34 4.36 5.48
CA VAL A 56 8.56 3.50 6.38
C VAL A 56 8.92 2.03 6.21
N ASN A 57 9.16 1.61 4.97
CA ASN A 57 9.44 0.20 4.68
C ASN A 57 10.88 -0.21 5.01
N LEU A 58 11.89 0.63 4.81
CA LEU A 58 13.34 0.51 5.11
C LEU A 58 13.86 -0.92 5.39
N GLY A 59 13.42 -1.90 4.58
CA GLY A 59 13.83 -3.29 4.75
C GLY A 59 13.11 -4.08 5.85
N ILE A 60 12.14 -3.49 6.56
CA ILE A 60 11.33 -4.17 7.59
C ILE A 60 10.67 -5.40 6.99
N ASP A 61 10.18 -5.33 5.75
CA ASP A 61 9.54 -6.45 5.09
C ASP A 61 10.47 -7.66 4.96
N ASN A 62 11.71 -7.43 4.53
CA ASN A 62 12.71 -8.49 4.38
C ASN A 62 13.16 -9.06 5.73
N TYR A 63 13.29 -8.19 6.72
CA TYR A 63 13.65 -8.61 8.07
C TYR A 63 12.57 -9.49 8.68
N ILE A 64 11.31 -9.07 8.62
CA ILE A 64 10.18 -9.83 9.15
C ILE A 64 9.99 -11.14 8.39
N MET A 65 10.15 -11.15 7.07
CA MET A 65 10.09 -12.39 6.30
C MET A 65 11.16 -13.40 6.75
N LYS A 66 12.36 -12.94 7.07
CA LYS A 66 13.44 -13.79 7.60
C LYS A 66 13.09 -14.30 8.99
N GLU A 67 12.69 -13.42 9.92
CA GLU A 67 12.32 -13.80 11.28
C GLU A 67 11.16 -14.80 11.31
N LEU A 68 10.17 -14.64 10.45
CA LEU A 68 9.06 -15.58 10.32
C LEU A 68 9.49 -16.97 9.84
N ILE A 69 10.60 -17.08 9.10
CA ILE A 69 11.18 -18.37 8.70
C ILE A 69 11.95 -19.00 9.86
N ASP A 70 12.71 -18.20 10.58
CA ASP A 70 13.62 -18.63 11.62
C ASP A 70 12.86 -19.00 12.91
N TYR A 71 11.80 -18.23 13.27
CA TYR A 71 10.99 -18.41 14.49
C TYR A 71 9.58 -18.95 14.19
N LYS A 72 9.50 -20.21 13.75
CA LYS A 72 8.22 -20.84 13.36
C LYS A 72 7.20 -20.97 14.50
N ASP A 73 7.67 -21.10 15.73
CA ASP A 73 6.80 -21.30 16.89
C ASP A 73 6.22 -19.97 17.42
N ASN A 74 6.84 -18.83 17.12
CA ASN A 74 6.46 -17.51 17.62
C ASN A 74 6.07 -16.53 16.51
N GLN A 75 5.52 -17.03 15.39
CA GLN A 75 5.17 -16.19 14.24
C GLN A 75 4.19 -15.05 14.58
N GLY A 76 3.28 -15.26 15.53
CA GLY A 76 2.35 -14.23 15.98
C GLY A 76 3.04 -13.05 16.67
N GLU A 77 4.05 -13.29 17.47
CA GLU A 77 4.84 -12.27 18.15
C GLU A 77 5.69 -11.47 17.16
N VAL A 78 6.31 -12.16 16.20
CA VAL A 78 7.08 -11.53 15.12
C VAL A 78 6.20 -10.63 14.26
N LEU A 79 5.01 -11.09 13.87
CA LEU A 79 4.05 -10.29 13.13
C LEU A 79 3.54 -9.09 13.92
N GLY A 80 3.21 -9.31 15.20
CA GLY A 80 2.72 -8.25 16.09
C GLY A 80 3.74 -7.14 16.27
N SER A 81 4.99 -7.49 16.56
CA SER A 81 6.10 -6.53 16.70
C SER A 81 6.37 -5.79 15.38
N GLY A 82 6.34 -6.50 14.25
CA GLY A 82 6.51 -5.90 12.92
C GLY A 82 5.41 -4.90 12.58
N ILE A 83 4.16 -5.23 12.86
CA ILE A 83 3.01 -4.32 12.65
C ILE A 83 3.15 -3.09 13.55
N ALA A 84 3.51 -3.28 14.83
CA ALA A 84 3.69 -2.18 15.77
C ALA A 84 4.80 -1.22 15.33
N LEU A 85 5.96 -1.74 14.93
CA LEU A 85 7.06 -0.94 14.39
C LEU A 85 6.64 -0.17 13.15
N ARG A 86 5.88 -0.81 12.27
CA ARG A 86 5.43 -0.19 11.01
C ARG A 86 4.39 0.91 11.24
N ILE A 87 3.49 0.72 12.21
CA ILE A 87 2.55 1.77 12.63
C ILE A 87 3.31 2.97 13.19
N LEU A 88 4.30 2.73 14.07
CA LEU A 88 5.12 3.79 14.65
C LEU A 88 5.88 4.57 13.56
N SER A 89 6.55 3.86 12.64
CA SER A 89 7.25 4.48 11.51
C SER A 89 6.29 5.26 10.60
N SER A 90 5.08 4.75 10.38
CA SER A 90 4.06 5.43 9.58
C SER A 90 3.57 6.71 10.24
N LEU A 91 3.39 6.72 11.57
CA LEU A 91 3.02 7.93 12.31
C LEU A 91 4.09 9.02 12.19
N LEU A 92 5.36 8.64 12.34
CA LEU A 92 6.48 9.58 12.16
C LEU A 92 6.54 10.10 10.72
N ALA A 93 6.31 9.23 9.73
CA ALA A 93 6.28 9.62 8.32
C ALA A 93 5.12 10.59 8.00
N ILE A 94 3.93 10.39 8.58
CA ILE A 94 2.78 11.29 8.42
C ILE A 94 3.09 12.66 9.00
N ILE A 95 3.69 12.72 10.20
CA ILE A 95 4.09 13.98 10.83
C ILE A 95 5.13 14.70 9.96
N GLY A 96 6.15 13.98 9.48
CA GLY A 96 7.19 14.52 8.61
C GLY A 96 6.63 15.02 7.28
N LEU A 97 5.76 14.25 6.64
CA LEU A 97 5.11 14.63 5.39
C LEU A 97 4.25 15.88 5.56
N TYR A 98 3.42 15.91 6.60
CA TYR A 98 2.59 17.08 6.88
C TYR A 98 3.43 18.33 7.19
N GLY A 99 4.53 18.17 7.92
CA GLY A 99 5.48 19.25 8.17
C GLY A 99 6.12 19.82 6.89
N ILE A 100 6.48 18.93 5.94
CA ILE A 100 7.00 19.38 4.64
C ILE A 100 5.91 20.12 3.85
N LEU A 101 4.69 19.59 3.77
CA LEU A 101 3.60 20.25 3.05
C LEU A 101 3.26 21.62 3.64
N MET A 102 3.36 21.80 4.95
CA MET A 102 3.18 23.11 5.60
C MET A 102 4.26 24.13 5.21
N ILE A 103 5.44 23.68 4.85
CA ILE A 103 6.55 24.55 4.46
C ILE A 103 6.50 24.83 2.95
N THR A 104 6.33 23.80 2.14
CA THR A 104 6.38 23.90 0.67
C THR A 104 5.10 24.48 0.07
N ASP A 105 3.95 24.08 0.60
CA ASP A 105 2.63 24.43 0.06
C ASP A 105 1.80 25.26 1.09
N LYS A 106 2.47 26.19 1.75
CA LYS A 106 1.91 26.99 2.84
C LYS A 106 0.62 27.73 2.48
N ASN A 107 0.48 28.14 1.23
CA ASN A 107 -0.66 28.94 0.75
C ASN A 107 -1.77 28.10 0.08
N ASP A 108 -1.62 26.77 0.02
CA ASP A 108 -2.60 25.90 -0.63
C ASP A 108 -3.18 24.88 0.37
N PRO A 109 -4.29 25.23 1.05
CA PRO A 109 -4.94 24.34 2.01
C PRO A 109 -5.51 23.08 1.37
N VAL A 110 -5.78 23.09 0.05
CA VAL A 110 -6.27 21.91 -0.67
C VAL A 110 -5.19 20.85 -0.76
N ILE A 111 -3.96 21.24 -1.16
CA ILE A 111 -2.82 20.33 -1.22
C ILE A 111 -2.52 19.75 0.16
N GLN A 112 -2.53 20.58 1.21
CA GLN A 112 -2.28 20.14 2.59
C GLN A 112 -3.33 19.11 3.04
N THR A 113 -4.61 19.37 2.79
CA THR A 113 -5.71 18.48 3.17
C THR A 113 -5.66 17.17 2.41
N VAL A 114 -5.49 17.23 1.09
CA VAL A 114 -5.39 16.03 0.25
C VAL A 114 -4.17 15.19 0.63
N GLY A 115 -3.03 15.84 0.86
CA GLY A 115 -1.80 15.15 1.29
C GLY A 115 -1.95 14.48 2.66
N PHE A 116 -2.58 15.16 3.62
CA PHE A 116 -2.88 14.57 4.93
C PHE A 116 -3.81 13.36 4.82
N LEU A 117 -4.93 13.48 4.10
CA LEU A 117 -5.87 12.37 3.92
C LEU A 117 -5.23 11.18 3.22
N GLN A 118 -4.43 11.44 2.19
CA GLN A 118 -3.72 10.35 1.49
C GLN A 118 -2.62 9.72 2.35
N SER A 119 -1.98 10.47 3.24
CA SER A 119 -0.91 9.95 4.11
C SER A 119 -1.40 8.87 5.07
N LEU A 120 -2.70 8.83 5.39
CA LEU A 120 -3.32 7.75 6.17
C LEU A 120 -3.13 6.37 5.51
N ASN A 121 -2.91 6.31 4.20
CA ASN A 121 -2.56 5.07 3.51
C ASN A 121 -1.27 4.42 4.05
N LEU A 122 -0.35 5.21 4.60
CA LEU A 122 0.88 4.67 5.21
C LEU A 122 0.56 3.80 6.43
N LEU A 123 -0.44 4.16 7.23
CA LEU A 123 -0.90 3.36 8.36
C LEU A 123 -1.52 2.03 7.89
N PHE A 124 -2.40 2.09 6.90
CA PHE A 124 -3.02 0.89 6.35
C PHE A 124 -2.02 -0.04 5.65
N GLY A 125 -0.90 0.50 5.18
CA GLY A 125 0.23 -0.26 4.65
C GLY A 125 0.80 -1.30 5.65
N SER A 126 0.63 -1.07 6.96
CA SER A 126 1.09 -1.99 8.01
C SER A 126 0.42 -3.36 7.93
N VAL A 127 -0.84 -3.41 7.48
CA VAL A 127 -1.62 -4.65 7.32
C VAL A 127 -1.05 -5.55 6.21
N ASN A 128 -0.28 -4.99 5.28
CA ASN A 128 0.34 -5.77 4.20
C ASN A 128 1.34 -6.83 4.71
N LEU A 129 1.85 -6.68 5.94
CA LEU A 129 2.71 -7.70 6.56
C LEU A 129 2.01 -9.07 6.68
N ILE A 130 0.71 -9.08 6.87
CA ILE A 130 -0.09 -10.31 6.91
C ILE A 130 -0.04 -11.02 5.54
N SER A 131 0.02 -10.26 4.45
CA SER A 131 0.14 -10.84 3.10
C SER A 131 1.45 -11.58 2.91
N TYR A 132 2.55 -11.11 3.50
CA TYR A 132 3.84 -11.80 3.45
C TYR A 132 3.80 -13.12 4.21
N TRP A 133 3.13 -13.19 5.34
CA TRP A 133 2.94 -14.43 6.08
C TRP A 133 2.19 -15.49 5.24
N TYR A 134 1.13 -15.11 4.54
CA TYR A 134 0.44 -16.01 3.61
C TYR A 134 1.33 -16.44 2.43
N GLN A 135 2.17 -15.54 1.92
CA GLN A 135 3.10 -15.86 0.85
C GLN A 135 4.14 -16.90 1.27
N MET A 136 4.66 -16.81 2.48
CA MET A 136 5.59 -17.79 3.04
C MET A 136 4.96 -19.18 3.17
N GLN A 137 3.68 -19.24 3.54
CA GLN A 137 2.94 -20.50 3.59
C GLN A 137 2.54 -21.05 2.21
N LEU A 138 2.99 -20.42 1.11
CA LEU A 138 2.57 -20.76 -0.26
C LEU A 138 1.06 -20.70 -0.46
N LYS A 139 0.38 -19.79 0.25
CA LYS A 139 -1.08 -19.55 0.19
C LYS A 139 -1.43 -18.22 -0.50
N SER A 140 -0.58 -17.73 -1.41
CA SER A 140 -0.78 -16.45 -2.10
C SER A 140 -2.07 -16.37 -2.92
N LYS A 141 -2.66 -17.52 -3.28
CA LYS A 141 -3.97 -17.56 -3.94
C LYS A 141 -5.02 -16.77 -3.13
N THR A 142 -5.13 -17.06 -1.84
CA THR A 142 -6.12 -16.42 -0.96
C THR A 142 -5.89 -14.92 -0.88
N THR A 143 -4.65 -14.50 -0.65
CA THR A 143 -4.30 -13.07 -0.58
C THR A 143 -4.56 -12.36 -1.91
N SER A 144 -4.16 -12.97 -3.04
CA SER A 144 -4.38 -12.38 -4.36
C SER A 144 -5.85 -12.22 -4.69
N ILE A 145 -6.70 -13.19 -4.35
CA ILE A 145 -8.14 -13.10 -4.57
C ILE A 145 -8.73 -11.98 -3.72
N ILE A 146 -8.46 -11.96 -2.41
CA ILE A 146 -9.01 -10.95 -1.49
C ILE A 146 -8.59 -9.54 -1.93
N THR A 147 -7.32 -9.33 -2.20
CA THR A 147 -6.81 -8.01 -2.61
C THR A 147 -7.37 -7.58 -3.96
N THR A 148 -7.52 -8.51 -4.92
CA THR A 148 -8.07 -8.20 -6.24
C THR A 148 -9.56 -7.87 -6.16
N ILE A 149 -10.33 -8.61 -5.37
CA ILE A 149 -11.76 -8.30 -5.14
C ILE A 149 -11.90 -6.94 -4.45
N GLY A 150 -11.13 -6.67 -3.40
CA GLY A 150 -11.13 -5.38 -2.73
C GLY A 150 -10.81 -4.23 -3.69
N TYR A 151 -9.79 -4.43 -4.54
CA TYR A 151 -9.42 -3.44 -5.54
C TYR A 151 -10.52 -3.23 -6.59
N ALA A 152 -11.18 -4.30 -7.03
CA ALA A 152 -12.29 -4.23 -7.97
C ALA A 152 -13.49 -3.46 -7.39
N ILE A 153 -13.88 -3.75 -6.15
CA ILE A 153 -14.96 -3.03 -5.46
C ILE A 153 -14.64 -1.54 -5.35
N MET A 154 -13.43 -1.20 -4.92
CA MET A 154 -12.99 0.21 -4.82
C MET A 154 -12.90 0.89 -6.19
N SER A 155 -12.55 0.15 -7.24
CA SER A 155 -12.51 0.67 -8.61
C SER A 155 -13.90 1.01 -9.12
N VAL A 156 -14.89 0.13 -8.90
CA VAL A 156 -16.29 0.37 -9.25
C VAL A 156 -16.83 1.57 -8.49
N TYR A 157 -16.57 1.64 -7.18
CA TYR A 157 -16.97 2.77 -6.34
C TYR A 157 -16.42 4.10 -6.87
N LYS A 158 -15.14 4.16 -7.21
CA LYS A 158 -14.50 5.36 -7.77
C LYS A 158 -15.02 5.79 -9.14
N ILE A 159 -15.52 4.86 -9.95
CA ILE A 159 -16.10 5.18 -11.27
C ILE A 159 -17.54 5.67 -11.12
N TYR A 160 -18.26 5.19 -10.10
CA TYR A 160 -19.68 5.52 -9.90
C TYR A 160 -19.89 6.88 -9.21
N ILE A 161 -18.96 7.33 -8.39
CA ILE A 161 -18.96 8.65 -7.74
C ILE A 161 -18.31 9.71 -8.63
#